data_01fefcd5a2f7770fc840619e81819abf
#
_entry.id   01fefcd5a2f7770fc840619e81819abf
#
_cell.length_a   1.000
_cell.length_b   1.000
_cell.length_c   1.000
_cell.angle_alpha   90.00
_cell.angle_beta   90.00
_cell.angle_gamma   90.00
#
_symmetry.space_group_name_H-M   'P 1'
#
loop_
_entity.id
_entity.type
_entity.pdbx_description
1 polymer ?
#
loop_
_entity_poly.entity_id
_entity_poly.type
_entity_poly.pdbx_seq_one_letter_code
_entity_poly.pdbx_strand_id
1 'polypeptide(L)'
;MAKEKKQRQKKQQTRVDFTPMVDMMMLLITFFMLCPTLAKPQTMELSMPTNDKNLSDQDKSVTKASYTITMYVTADNQIYYIAGLPKYDDPTCLKKTTWGKDGIRKVLISHVTEDGTQPVLDIMTARAKLDEQRAKNPEMPQAQYDERLRAIRNGDINGDGNKIQTMTVIIKATDNSSYLNLVDALDEMQICSINKYVIDKINDQDKKLLEEAKVKE
;
A
#
# COMPACT_ATOMS: atom_id res chain seq x y z
N MET A 1 -29.87 -86.98 -36.28
CA MET A 1 -29.19 -85.74 -36.66
C MET A 1 -29.76 -84.62 -35.83
N ALA A 2 -29.10 -84.26 -34.73
CA ALA A 2 -29.52 -83.18 -33.82
C ALA A 2 -28.98 -81.85 -34.38
N LYS A 3 -29.87 -80.90 -34.62
CA LYS A 3 -29.53 -79.55 -35.06
C LYS A 3 -29.19 -78.70 -33.81
N GLU A 4 -27.89 -78.35 -33.65
CA GLU A 4 -27.44 -77.39 -32.64
C GLU A 4 -28.04 -75.99 -32.91
N LYS A 5 -28.78 -75.50 -31.97
CA LYS A 5 -29.27 -74.10 -31.98
C LYS A 5 -28.14 -73.19 -31.54
N LYS A 6 -27.54 -72.45 -32.45
CA LYS A 6 -26.61 -71.37 -32.21
C LYS A 6 -27.31 -70.24 -31.40
N GLN A 7 -26.98 -70.10 -30.13
CA GLN A 7 -27.42 -68.93 -29.29
C GLN A 7 -26.83 -67.66 -29.85
N ARG A 8 -27.67 -66.74 -30.30
CA ARG A 8 -27.29 -65.37 -30.64
C ARG A 8 -27.00 -64.61 -29.37
N GLN A 9 -25.72 -64.30 -29.14
CA GLN A 9 -25.33 -63.36 -28.08
C GLN A 9 -25.99 -62.03 -28.35
N LYS A 10 -26.81 -61.55 -27.40
CA LYS A 10 -27.32 -60.16 -27.38
C LYS A 10 -26.13 -59.23 -27.24
N LYS A 11 -25.90 -58.38 -28.24
CA LYS A 11 -24.99 -57.25 -28.11
C LYS A 11 -25.48 -56.35 -26.98
N GLN A 12 -24.82 -56.36 -25.83
CA GLN A 12 -25.00 -55.38 -24.80
C GLN A 12 -24.50 -54.05 -25.35
N GLN A 13 -25.41 -53.09 -25.52
CA GLN A 13 -25.02 -51.70 -25.73
C GLN A 13 -24.49 -51.21 -24.40
N THR A 14 -23.19 -51.13 -24.25
CA THR A 14 -22.50 -50.45 -23.17
C THR A 14 -22.79 -48.97 -23.32
N ARG A 15 -23.81 -48.45 -22.63
CA ARG A 15 -23.99 -47.01 -22.44
C ARG A 15 -22.90 -46.57 -21.48
N VAL A 16 -21.97 -45.79 -21.98
CA VAL A 16 -20.96 -45.12 -21.13
C VAL A 16 -21.71 -44.06 -20.34
N ASP A 17 -21.68 -44.20 -19.02
CA ASP A 17 -22.24 -43.19 -18.11
C ASP A 17 -21.24 -42.03 -17.96
N PHE A 18 -21.59 -40.86 -18.48
CA PHE A 18 -20.79 -39.66 -18.42
C PHE A 18 -21.01 -38.83 -17.15
N THR A 19 -21.95 -39.24 -16.28
CA THR A 19 -22.32 -38.54 -15.06
C THR A 19 -21.11 -38.24 -14.16
N PRO A 20 -20.21 -39.19 -13.86
CA PRO A 20 -19.04 -38.90 -13.02
C PRO A 20 -18.07 -37.91 -13.67
N MET A 21 -17.95 -37.93 -15.00
CA MET A 21 -17.09 -37.03 -15.74
C MET A 21 -17.61 -35.60 -15.71
N VAL A 22 -18.92 -35.41 -15.84
CA VAL A 22 -19.57 -34.09 -15.77
C VAL A 22 -19.49 -33.51 -14.34
N ASP A 23 -19.64 -34.35 -13.32
CA ASP A 23 -19.55 -33.94 -11.92
C ASP A 23 -18.13 -33.42 -11.59
N MET A 24 -17.10 -34.17 -12.03
CA MET A 24 -15.70 -33.72 -11.87
C MET A 24 -15.43 -32.39 -12.60
N MET A 25 -15.98 -32.20 -13.78
CA MET A 25 -15.87 -30.92 -14.50
C MET A 25 -16.60 -29.78 -13.78
N MET A 26 -17.80 -30.04 -13.26
CA MET A 26 -18.55 -29.05 -12.47
C MET A 26 -17.81 -28.64 -11.20
N LEU A 27 -17.26 -29.60 -10.44
CA LEU A 27 -16.45 -29.33 -9.26
C LEU A 27 -15.20 -28.50 -9.60
N LEU A 28 -14.54 -28.81 -10.71
CA LEU A 28 -13.36 -28.08 -11.17
C LEU A 28 -13.71 -26.63 -11.57
N ILE A 29 -14.81 -26.44 -12.29
CA ILE A 29 -15.30 -25.09 -12.68
C ILE A 29 -15.70 -24.29 -11.45
N THR A 30 -16.44 -24.87 -10.51
CA THR A 30 -16.83 -24.18 -9.28
C THR A 30 -15.63 -23.82 -8.42
N PHE A 31 -14.62 -24.69 -8.34
CA PHE A 31 -13.36 -24.39 -7.66
C PHE A 31 -12.63 -23.20 -8.29
N PHE A 32 -12.47 -23.19 -9.63
CA PHE A 32 -11.82 -22.08 -10.33
C PHE A 32 -12.62 -20.78 -10.26
N MET A 33 -13.95 -20.82 -10.15
CA MET A 33 -14.78 -19.65 -9.94
C MET A 33 -14.66 -19.10 -8.52
N LEU A 34 -14.47 -19.97 -7.52
CA LEU A 34 -14.35 -19.57 -6.11
C LEU A 34 -12.94 -19.05 -5.78
N CYS A 35 -11.91 -19.66 -6.37
CA CYS A 35 -10.50 -19.34 -6.10
C CYS A 35 -10.13 -17.86 -6.38
N PRO A 36 -10.49 -17.23 -7.51
CA PRO A 36 -10.18 -15.82 -7.77
C PRO A 36 -10.92 -14.83 -6.87
N THR A 37 -12.09 -15.22 -6.32
CA THR A 37 -12.85 -14.34 -5.43
C THR A 37 -12.22 -14.21 -4.05
N LEU A 38 -11.39 -15.19 -3.65
CA LEU A 38 -10.64 -15.16 -2.39
C LEU A 38 -9.31 -14.40 -2.50
N ALA A 39 -8.70 -14.38 -3.68
CA ALA A 39 -7.46 -13.66 -3.96
C ALA A 39 -7.79 -12.24 -4.43
N LYS A 40 -8.15 -11.34 -3.52
CA LYS A 40 -8.12 -9.90 -3.83
C LYS A 40 -6.66 -9.45 -3.82
N PRO A 41 -6.05 -9.12 -4.98
CA PRO A 41 -4.74 -8.50 -4.97
C PRO A 41 -4.88 -7.16 -4.26
N GLN A 42 -4.15 -6.98 -3.19
CA GLN A 42 -3.95 -5.66 -2.60
C GLN A 42 -3.00 -4.91 -3.53
N THR A 43 -3.55 -4.33 -4.59
CA THR A 43 -2.78 -3.44 -5.45
C THR A 43 -2.54 -2.15 -4.69
N MET A 44 -1.28 -1.79 -4.53
CA MET A 44 -0.93 -0.44 -4.14
C MET A 44 -1.44 0.52 -5.22
N GLU A 45 -2.39 1.37 -4.89
CA GLU A 45 -2.68 2.55 -5.71
C GLU A 45 -1.50 3.52 -5.53
N LEU A 46 -0.50 3.43 -6.41
CA LEU A 46 0.53 4.44 -6.54
C LEU A 46 -0.14 5.70 -7.11
N SER A 47 -0.51 6.60 -6.22
CA SER A 47 -0.94 7.94 -6.62
C SER A 47 0.31 8.74 -7.01
N MET A 48 0.74 8.59 -8.26
CA MET A 48 1.77 9.48 -8.80
C MET A 48 1.16 10.87 -8.98
N PRO A 49 1.74 11.91 -8.40
CA PRO A 49 1.32 13.27 -8.72
C PRO A 49 1.59 13.51 -10.20
N THR A 50 0.55 13.78 -10.94
CA THR A 50 0.63 14.13 -12.35
C THR A 50 1.40 15.45 -12.45
N ASN A 51 2.51 15.45 -13.15
CA ASN A 51 3.28 16.65 -13.50
C ASN A 51 2.55 17.45 -14.59
N ASP A 52 1.25 17.69 -14.42
CA ASP A 52 0.49 18.54 -15.30
C ASP A 52 0.89 19.98 -15.10
N LYS A 53 1.64 20.49 -16.07
CA LYS A 53 2.07 21.90 -16.15
C LYS A 53 0.92 22.92 -16.21
N ASN A 54 -0.33 22.44 -16.24
CA ASN A 54 -1.55 23.24 -16.37
C ASN A 54 -2.39 23.32 -15.09
N LEU A 55 -1.91 22.77 -13.97
CA LEU A 55 -2.55 23.01 -12.69
C LEU A 55 -2.34 24.49 -12.32
N SER A 56 -3.42 25.24 -12.18
CA SER A 56 -3.39 26.59 -11.69
C SER A 56 -2.67 26.64 -10.33
N ASP A 57 -1.91 27.70 -10.06
CA ASP A 57 -1.15 27.85 -8.82
C ASP A 57 -2.02 27.80 -7.53
N GLN A 58 -3.35 27.82 -7.69
CA GLN A 58 -4.33 27.63 -6.62
C GLN A 58 -4.56 26.15 -6.23
N ASP A 59 -4.26 25.20 -7.12
CA ASP A 59 -4.39 23.78 -6.85
C ASP A 59 -3.10 23.15 -6.31
N LYS A 60 -1.99 23.86 -6.39
CA LYS A 60 -0.79 23.54 -5.60
C LYS A 60 -1.13 23.91 -4.15
N SER A 61 -1.82 23.00 -3.45
CA SER A 61 -1.95 23.15 -1.99
C SER A 61 -0.54 23.30 -1.46
N VAL A 62 -0.22 24.50 -0.96
CA VAL A 62 1.03 24.78 -0.28
C VAL A 62 1.06 23.79 0.88
N THR A 63 1.70 22.64 0.66
CA THR A 63 1.88 21.67 1.71
C THR A 63 2.75 22.34 2.73
N LYS A 64 2.17 22.70 3.89
CA LYS A 64 2.93 23.36 4.96
C LYS A 64 4.18 22.53 5.20
N ALA A 65 5.33 23.17 5.31
CA ALA A 65 6.61 22.50 5.50
C ALA A 65 6.56 21.50 6.67
N SER A 66 5.82 21.83 7.73
CA SER A 66 5.65 20.98 8.91
C SER A 66 4.87 19.68 8.67
N TYR A 67 4.11 19.57 7.57
CA TYR A 67 3.38 18.36 7.19
C TYR A 67 4.15 17.50 6.17
N THR A 68 5.39 17.86 5.87
CA THR A 68 6.22 17.14 4.91
C THR A 68 7.38 16.47 5.63
N ILE A 69 7.66 15.21 5.28
CA ILE A 69 8.88 14.50 5.66
C ILE A 69 9.57 14.06 4.37
N THR A 70 10.83 14.43 4.24
CA THR A 70 11.69 13.93 3.15
C THR A 70 12.52 12.77 3.66
N MET A 71 12.46 11.66 2.96
CA MET A 71 13.12 10.41 3.29
C MET A 71 14.14 10.07 2.22
N TYR A 72 15.39 9.87 2.60
CA TYR A 72 16.48 9.46 1.71
C TYR A 72 16.82 8.01 1.95
N VAL A 73 16.68 7.22 0.90
CA VAL A 73 17.03 5.79 0.89
C VAL A 73 18.39 5.63 0.25
N THR A 74 19.36 5.17 1.03
CA THR A 74 20.76 5.08 0.60
C THR A 74 21.21 3.63 0.44
N ALA A 75 22.45 3.42 0.01
CA ALA A 75 23.07 2.11 0.00
C ALA A 75 23.16 1.50 1.41
N ASP A 76 23.52 0.22 1.50
CA ASP A 76 23.73 -0.51 2.77
C ASP A 76 22.52 -0.56 3.71
N ASN A 77 21.31 -0.50 3.15
CA ASN A 77 20.06 -0.56 3.91
C ASN A 77 19.91 0.57 4.95
N GLN A 78 20.54 1.72 4.69
CA GLN A 78 20.47 2.88 5.56
C GLN A 78 19.39 3.85 5.07
N ILE A 79 18.75 4.50 6.02
CA ILE A 79 17.70 5.48 5.77
C ILE A 79 17.96 6.74 6.58
N TYR A 80 17.77 7.88 5.94
CA TYR A 80 17.86 9.20 6.54
C TYR A 80 16.56 9.94 6.30
N TYR A 81 16.22 10.85 7.20
CA TYR A 81 15.03 11.66 7.05
C TYR A 81 15.26 13.10 7.47
N ILE A 82 14.47 13.98 6.88
CA ILE A 82 14.37 15.40 7.25
C ILE A 82 12.91 15.69 7.57
N ALA A 83 12.66 16.20 8.76
CA ALA A 83 11.34 16.70 9.13
C ALA A 83 11.15 18.11 8.55
N GLY A 84 10.19 18.25 7.65
CA GLY A 84 9.98 19.47 6.88
C GLY A 84 10.61 19.43 5.49
N LEU A 85 10.74 20.61 4.89
CA LEU A 85 11.48 20.78 3.63
C LEU A 85 12.99 20.76 3.90
N PRO A 86 13.79 20.16 3.00
CA PRO A 86 15.24 20.10 3.18
C PRO A 86 15.84 21.51 3.19
N LYS A 87 16.60 21.80 4.24
CA LYS A 87 17.43 23.00 4.34
C LYS A 87 18.85 22.62 3.88
N TYR A 88 19.18 22.98 2.67
CA TYR A 88 20.44 22.58 2.06
C TYR A 88 21.68 23.25 2.68
N ASP A 89 21.50 24.26 3.50
CA ASP A 89 22.57 24.97 4.18
C ASP A 89 23.03 24.31 5.49
N ASP A 90 22.18 23.40 6.05
CA ASP A 90 22.44 22.77 7.34
C ASP A 90 22.45 21.24 7.24
N PRO A 91 23.61 20.58 7.20
CA PRO A 91 23.68 19.11 7.16
C PRO A 91 23.16 18.44 8.44
N THR A 92 23.01 19.18 9.53
CA THR A 92 22.48 18.67 10.81
C THR A 92 20.98 18.39 10.78
N CYS A 93 20.26 18.88 9.77
CA CYS A 93 18.83 18.58 9.59
C CYS A 93 18.58 17.10 9.20
N LEU A 94 19.62 16.44 8.63
CA LEU A 94 19.56 15.06 8.21
C LEU A 94 19.75 14.12 9.41
N LYS A 95 18.73 13.35 9.73
CA LYS A 95 18.76 12.41 10.84
C LYS A 95 18.80 10.99 10.32
N LYS A 96 19.74 10.19 10.85
CA LYS A 96 19.80 8.76 10.55
C LYS A 96 18.73 8.00 11.34
N THR A 97 18.09 7.04 10.68
CA THR A 97 17.12 6.13 11.29
C THR A 97 17.29 4.72 10.74
N THR A 98 16.54 3.79 11.30
CA THR A 98 16.51 2.39 10.88
C THR A 98 15.13 2.03 10.35
N TRP A 99 15.03 0.88 9.68
CA TRP A 99 13.76 0.33 9.25
C TRP A 99 12.98 -0.25 10.44
N GLY A 100 11.66 -0.30 10.30
CA GLY A 100 10.78 -1.00 11.21
C GLY A 100 10.20 -0.14 12.34
N LYS A 101 9.67 -0.84 13.35
CA LYS A 101 8.82 -0.27 14.39
C LYS A 101 9.49 0.81 15.23
N ASP A 102 10.76 0.62 15.58
CA ASP A 102 11.53 1.54 16.44
C ASP A 102 12.31 2.58 15.63
N GLY A 103 12.29 2.48 14.31
CA GLY A 103 12.96 3.34 13.38
C GLY A 103 12.03 4.38 12.74
N ILE A 104 12.00 4.37 11.40
CA ILE A 104 11.26 5.36 10.62
C ILE A 104 9.75 5.38 10.95
N ARG A 105 9.16 4.23 11.24
CA ARG A 105 7.74 4.16 11.63
C ARG A 105 7.45 4.98 12.87
N LYS A 106 8.30 4.86 13.88
CA LYS A 106 8.18 5.67 15.10
C LYS A 106 8.28 7.16 14.80
N VAL A 107 9.20 7.54 13.94
CA VAL A 107 9.37 8.94 13.52
C VAL A 107 8.12 9.46 12.83
N LEU A 108 7.55 8.70 11.89
CA LEU A 108 6.33 9.07 11.16
C LEU A 108 5.12 9.20 12.09
N ILE A 109 4.96 8.29 13.05
CA ILE A 109 3.83 8.29 13.99
C ILE A 109 3.98 9.42 15.03
N SER A 110 5.20 9.64 15.55
CA SER A 110 5.45 10.64 16.60
C SER A 110 5.70 12.05 16.06
N HIS A 111 5.65 12.23 14.74
CA HIS A 111 5.86 13.55 14.15
C HIS A 111 4.74 14.51 14.58
N VAL A 112 5.16 15.62 15.21
CA VAL A 112 4.26 16.69 15.61
C VAL A 112 4.42 17.85 14.64
N THR A 113 3.31 18.31 14.10
CA THR A 113 3.28 19.46 13.19
C THR A 113 3.34 20.78 13.98
N GLU A 114 3.57 21.90 13.29
CA GLU A 114 3.54 23.23 13.92
C GLU A 114 2.21 23.54 14.59
N ASP A 115 1.12 22.97 14.09
CA ASP A 115 -0.22 23.12 14.68
C ASP A 115 -0.41 22.22 15.92
N GLY A 116 0.62 21.49 16.38
CA GLY A 116 0.58 20.59 17.53
C GLY A 116 -0.18 19.28 17.30
N THR A 117 -0.55 18.98 16.06
CA THR A 117 -1.29 17.76 15.69
C THR A 117 -0.34 16.64 15.29
N GLN A 118 -0.79 15.39 15.43
CA GLN A 118 -0.07 14.20 14.99
C GLN A 118 -0.92 13.46 13.95
N PRO A 119 -0.92 13.92 12.69
CA PRO A 119 -1.88 13.46 11.68
C PRO A 119 -1.80 11.95 11.40
N VAL A 120 -0.60 11.36 11.46
CA VAL A 120 -0.44 9.92 11.25
C VAL A 120 -1.04 9.12 12.40
N LEU A 121 -0.80 9.54 13.65
CA LEU A 121 -1.37 8.87 14.82
C LEU A 121 -2.90 8.96 14.81
N ASP A 122 -3.44 10.12 14.45
CA ASP A 122 -4.90 10.34 14.39
C ASP A 122 -5.55 9.45 13.33
N ILE A 123 -4.93 9.34 12.14
CA ILE A 123 -5.40 8.45 11.07
C ILE A 123 -5.32 6.99 11.50
N MET A 124 -4.22 6.56 12.13
CA MET A 124 -4.04 5.18 12.59
C MET A 124 -5.05 4.81 13.68
N THR A 125 -5.34 5.74 14.61
CA THR A 125 -6.36 5.50 15.66
C THR A 125 -7.76 5.44 15.08
N ALA A 126 -8.09 6.27 14.09
CA ALA A 126 -9.36 6.19 13.39
C ALA A 126 -9.52 4.88 12.61
N ARG A 127 -8.44 4.41 11.97
CA ARG A 127 -8.42 3.11 11.30
C ARG A 127 -8.66 1.97 12.29
N ALA A 128 -7.95 1.96 13.42
CA ALA A 128 -8.12 0.94 14.45
C ALA A 128 -9.56 0.88 14.98
N LYS A 129 -10.20 2.04 15.18
CA LYS A 129 -11.62 2.11 15.55
C LYS A 129 -12.53 1.53 14.47
N LEU A 130 -12.25 1.78 13.20
CA LEU A 130 -13.02 1.21 12.08
C LEU A 130 -12.87 -0.31 12.04
N ASP A 131 -11.66 -0.83 12.24
CA ASP A 131 -11.37 -2.26 12.28
C ASP A 131 -12.10 -2.93 13.46
N GLU A 132 -12.15 -2.27 14.62
CA GLU A 132 -12.92 -2.74 15.79
C GLU A 132 -14.44 -2.73 15.53
N GLN A 133 -14.96 -1.69 14.87
CA GLN A 133 -16.36 -1.63 14.46
C GLN A 133 -16.73 -2.76 13.51
N ARG A 134 -15.85 -3.08 12.56
CA ARG A 134 -16.05 -4.20 11.65
C ARG A 134 -16.02 -5.54 12.37
N ALA A 135 -15.12 -5.71 13.36
CA ALA A 135 -15.08 -6.91 14.18
C ALA A 135 -16.36 -7.12 14.98
N LYS A 136 -17.00 -6.02 15.44
CA LYS A 136 -18.28 -6.05 16.16
C LYS A 136 -19.49 -6.25 15.21
N ASN A 137 -19.39 -5.79 13.97
CA ASN A 137 -20.43 -5.88 12.94
C ASN A 137 -19.92 -6.64 11.71
N PRO A 138 -19.91 -7.99 11.73
CA PRO A 138 -19.44 -8.80 10.62
C PRO A 138 -20.26 -8.64 9.33
N GLU A 139 -21.48 -8.12 9.42
CA GLU A 139 -22.38 -7.88 8.29
C GLU A 139 -22.05 -6.62 7.49
N MET A 140 -21.07 -5.81 7.93
CA MET A 140 -20.67 -4.59 7.22
C MET A 140 -20.19 -4.94 5.80
N PRO A 141 -20.81 -4.39 4.73
CA PRO A 141 -20.42 -4.65 3.36
C PRO A 141 -18.95 -4.21 3.13
N GLN A 142 -18.18 -5.02 2.41
CA GLN A 142 -16.79 -4.71 2.11
C GLN A 142 -16.62 -3.34 1.42
N ALA A 143 -17.55 -3.01 0.52
CA ALA A 143 -17.51 -1.72 -0.19
C ALA A 143 -17.62 -0.53 0.77
N GLN A 144 -18.48 -0.61 1.79
CA GLN A 144 -18.64 0.44 2.79
C GLN A 144 -17.39 0.58 3.67
N TYR A 145 -16.77 -0.54 4.04
CA TYR A 145 -15.51 -0.53 4.77
C TYR A 145 -14.39 0.11 3.95
N ASP A 146 -14.23 -0.28 2.69
CA ASP A 146 -13.19 0.24 1.80
C ASP A 146 -13.39 1.74 1.54
N GLU A 147 -14.63 2.19 1.36
CA GLU A 147 -14.97 3.61 1.21
C GLU A 147 -14.61 4.41 2.47
N ARG A 148 -14.98 3.92 3.63
CA ARG A 148 -14.67 4.57 4.90
C ARG A 148 -13.18 4.61 5.17
N LEU A 149 -12.46 3.53 4.85
CA LEU A 149 -11.01 3.46 4.96
C LEU A 149 -10.31 4.49 4.05
N ARG A 150 -10.80 4.66 2.82
CA ARG A 150 -10.31 5.71 1.91
C ARG A 150 -10.57 7.12 2.45
N ALA A 151 -11.76 7.36 3.01
CA ALA A 151 -12.10 8.64 3.61
C ALA A 151 -11.16 8.98 4.77
N ILE A 152 -10.91 8.03 5.69
CA ILE A 152 -9.98 8.20 6.82
C ILE A 152 -8.56 8.50 6.33
N ARG A 153 -8.05 7.76 5.34
CA ARG A 153 -6.73 8.02 4.75
C ARG A 153 -6.61 9.39 4.09
N ASN A 154 -7.71 9.94 3.60
CA ASN A 154 -7.78 11.29 3.01
C ASN A 154 -8.01 12.40 4.06
N GLY A 155 -8.01 12.03 5.35
CA GLY A 155 -8.13 12.97 6.46
C GLY A 155 -9.53 13.11 7.06
N ASP A 156 -10.54 12.47 6.52
CA ASP A 156 -11.88 12.46 7.11
C ASP A 156 -11.97 11.40 8.22
N ILE A 157 -11.50 11.76 9.41
CA ILE A 157 -11.45 10.85 10.57
C ILE A 157 -12.85 10.54 11.11
N ASN A 158 -13.73 11.55 11.17
CA ASN A 158 -15.02 11.44 11.84
C ASN A 158 -16.16 11.01 10.89
N GLY A 159 -16.03 11.23 9.59
CA GLY A 159 -17.08 11.03 8.62
C GLY A 159 -18.01 12.23 8.43
N ASP A 160 -17.58 13.36 8.94
CA ASP A 160 -18.35 14.62 8.89
C ASP A 160 -18.02 15.42 7.63
N GLY A 161 -17.13 14.90 6.77
CA GLY A 161 -16.59 15.63 5.63
C GLY A 161 -15.53 16.67 6.00
N ASN A 162 -15.29 16.92 7.29
CA ASN A 162 -14.19 17.78 7.76
C ASN A 162 -12.88 17.02 7.66
N LYS A 163 -12.03 17.45 6.71
CA LYS A 163 -10.74 16.81 6.47
C LYS A 163 -9.64 17.50 7.25
N ILE A 164 -8.91 16.74 8.05
CA ILE A 164 -7.63 17.19 8.60
C ILE A 164 -6.57 17.22 7.51
N GLN A 165 -5.58 18.07 7.65
CA GLN A 165 -4.43 18.07 6.76
C GLN A 165 -3.61 16.80 7.01
N THR A 166 -3.41 16.00 5.95
CA THR A 166 -2.65 14.76 6.01
C THR A 166 -1.17 15.00 5.75
N MET A 167 -0.31 14.15 6.31
CA MET A 167 1.13 14.19 6.06
C MET A 167 1.45 13.82 4.61
N THR A 168 2.46 14.46 4.06
CA THR A 168 3.05 14.13 2.76
C THR A 168 4.48 13.62 2.97
N VAL A 169 4.82 12.49 2.38
CA VAL A 169 6.19 11.94 2.45
C VAL A 169 6.82 11.98 1.07
N ILE A 170 8.02 12.54 0.98
CA ILE A 170 8.83 12.56 -0.23
C ILE A 170 9.93 11.51 -0.07
N ILE A 171 9.90 10.49 -0.91
CA ILE A 171 10.89 9.40 -0.90
C ILE A 171 11.89 9.68 -2.01
N LYS A 172 13.16 9.82 -1.66
CA LYS A 172 14.26 10.01 -2.59
C LYS A 172 15.25 8.86 -2.46
N ALA A 173 15.40 8.09 -3.52
CA ALA A 173 16.31 6.94 -3.55
C ALA A 173 17.62 7.34 -4.25
N THR A 174 18.78 6.98 -3.66
CA THR A 174 20.08 7.13 -4.32
C THR A 174 20.22 6.12 -5.47
N ASP A 175 21.11 6.42 -6.43
CA ASP A 175 21.36 5.55 -7.58
C ASP A 175 21.90 4.17 -7.14
N ASN A 176 22.54 4.10 -5.98
CA ASN A 176 23.10 2.88 -5.39
C ASN A 176 22.15 2.18 -4.40
N SER A 177 20.96 2.73 -4.18
CA SER A 177 19.98 2.12 -3.27
C SER A 177 19.39 0.83 -3.87
N SER A 178 19.15 -0.16 -3.01
CA SER A 178 18.47 -1.38 -3.43
C SER A 178 16.98 -1.12 -3.68
N TYR A 179 16.42 -1.76 -4.71
CA TYR A 179 14.98 -1.77 -4.95
C TYR A 179 14.19 -2.29 -3.73
N LEU A 180 14.77 -3.23 -2.98
CA LEU A 180 14.18 -3.73 -1.74
C LEU A 180 13.91 -2.60 -0.75
N ASN A 181 14.87 -1.69 -0.57
CA ASN A 181 14.73 -0.57 0.36
C ASN A 181 13.62 0.40 -0.05
N LEU A 182 13.41 0.56 -1.37
CA LEU A 182 12.28 1.35 -1.86
C LEU A 182 10.94 0.67 -1.55
N VAL A 183 10.86 -0.64 -1.72
CA VAL A 183 9.66 -1.42 -1.36
C VAL A 183 9.39 -1.34 0.14
N ASP A 184 10.42 -1.48 0.97
CA ASP A 184 10.30 -1.33 2.43
C ASP A 184 9.79 0.06 2.82
N ALA A 185 10.25 1.12 2.12
CA ALA A 185 9.73 2.47 2.34
C ALA A 185 8.23 2.57 2.00
N LEU A 186 7.80 1.98 0.89
CA LEU A 186 6.39 1.96 0.50
C LEU A 186 5.53 1.15 1.47
N ASP A 187 6.05 0.04 1.99
CA ASP A 187 5.37 -0.76 3.00
C ASP A 187 5.17 0.03 4.30
N GLU A 188 6.17 0.81 4.72
CA GLU A 188 6.02 1.69 5.88
C GLU A 188 4.94 2.77 5.66
N MET A 189 4.79 3.30 4.44
CA MET A 189 3.69 4.22 4.11
C MET A 189 2.33 3.55 4.26
N GLN A 190 2.18 2.31 3.81
CA GLN A 190 0.93 1.55 3.96
C GLN A 190 0.62 1.21 5.42
N ILE A 191 1.63 0.79 6.18
CA ILE A 191 1.48 0.46 7.60
C ILE A 191 1.02 1.68 8.38
N CYS A 192 1.64 2.83 8.11
CA CYS A 192 1.30 4.12 8.72
C CYS A 192 0.02 4.75 8.15
N SER A 193 -0.61 4.11 7.16
CA SER A 193 -1.82 4.63 6.48
C SER A 193 -1.62 6.00 5.82
N ILE A 194 -0.39 6.31 5.42
CA ILE A 194 -0.05 7.54 4.71
C ILE A 194 -0.44 7.36 3.24
N ASN A 195 -1.35 8.20 2.76
CA ASN A 195 -1.87 8.13 1.39
C ASN A 195 -1.12 9.09 0.43
N LYS A 196 -0.54 10.17 0.96
CA LYS A 196 0.17 11.16 0.15
C LYS A 196 1.67 10.92 0.26
N TYR A 197 2.24 10.27 -0.73
CA TYR A 197 3.69 10.15 -0.87
C TYR A 197 4.10 10.35 -2.33
N VAL A 198 5.31 10.81 -2.51
CA VAL A 198 5.91 11.10 -3.81
C VAL A 198 7.26 10.42 -3.88
N ILE A 199 7.53 9.70 -4.96
CA ILE A 199 8.86 9.17 -5.25
C ILE A 199 9.52 10.15 -6.19
N ASP A 200 10.60 10.78 -5.74
CA ASP A 200 11.33 11.79 -6.50
C ASP A 200 12.79 11.39 -6.67
N LYS A 201 13.42 11.96 -7.68
CA LYS A 201 14.84 11.74 -7.94
C LYS A 201 15.67 12.64 -7.03
N ILE A 202 16.86 12.15 -6.68
CA ILE A 202 17.84 12.94 -5.95
C ILE A 202 18.36 14.06 -6.85
N ASN A 203 18.31 15.28 -6.34
CA ASN A 203 18.86 16.46 -7.00
C ASN A 203 20.33 16.65 -6.61
N ASP A 204 21.08 17.44 -7.38
CA ASP A 204 22.50 17.75 -7.07
C ASP A 204 22.67 18.42 -5.71
N GLN A 205 21.69 19.16 -5.22
CA GLN A 205 21.68 19.75 -3.88
C GLN A 205 21.52 18.67 -2.80
N ASP A 206 20.66 17.69 -3.03
CA ASP A 206 20.48 16.54 -2.12
C ASP A 206 21.78 15.71 -2.03
N LYS A 207 22.48 15.52 -3.16
CA LYS A 207 23.78 14.80 -3.19
C LYS A 207 24.82 15.51 -2.33
N LYS A 208 24.96 16.82 -2.49
CA LYS A 208 25.87 17.63 -1.67
C LYS A 208 25.55 17.51 -0.18
N LEU A 209 24.26 17.58 0.18
CA LEU A 209 23.83 17.43 1.57
C LEU A 209 24.18 16.06 2.15
N LEU A 210 24.03 14.99 1.35
CA LEU A 210 24.40 13.63 1.76
C LEU A 210 25.91 13.48 1.89
N GLU A 211 26.71 14.04 0.97
CA GLU A 211 28.17 14.05 1.03
C GLU A 211 28.69 14.79 2.27
N GLU A 212 28.17 15.98 2.55
CA GLU A 212 28.53 16.79 3.73
C GLU A 212 28.18 16.08 5.04
N ALA A 213 27.07 15.34 5.06
CA ALA A 213 26.67 14.50 6.19
C ALA A 213 27.50 13.20 6.29
N LYS A 214 28.49 12.97 5.40
CA LYS A 214 29.32 11.75 5.31
C LYS A 214 28.49 10.47 5.17
N VAL A 215 27.41 10.55 4.47
CA VAL A 215 26.58 9.41 4.15
C VAL A 215 27.21 8.66 3.00
N LYS A 216 27.43 7.36 3.14
CA LYS A 216 27.87 6.54 2.01
C LYS A 216 26.73 6.43 1.00
N GLU A 217 26.98 6.88 -0.22
CA GLU A 217 26.07 6.67 -1.35
C GLU A 217 25.91 5.19 -1.73
#